data_3237bd76d1df08ed0d3f7503d35ecc0b
#
_entry.id   3237bd76d1df08ed0d3f7503d35ecc0b
#
_cell.length_a   1.000
_cell.length_b   1.000
_cell.length_c   1.000
_cell.angle_alpha   90.00
_cell.angle_beta   90.00
_cell.angle_gamma   90.00
#
_symmetry.space_group_name_H-M   'P 1'
#
loop_
_entity.id
_entity.type
_entity.pdbx_description
1 polymer ?
#
loop_
_entity_poly.entity_id
_entity_poly.type
_entity_poly.pdbx_seq_one_letter_code
_entity_poly.pdbx_strand_id
1 'polypeptide(L)'
;GVNKFDQLSILKRRSSKDKLPLKLDGITLEVLFSARSPYSYLALPQLIEFRKRYPVTIVYRPILPMVMRGMVINREKLLYILSDCTRIAEKKGIPFGNIIDPLGKAVERCYSLFKFTKEKGKEEDYFNAFLKAVWSEGQHGYLDKTIKNVVEKIGLNWEEAKKELDNNDWRKEIERNRLALYEVGKW
;
A
#
# COMPACT_ATOMS: atom_id res chain seq x y z
N GLY A 1 -36.49 -22.40 -19.06
CA GLY A 1 -35.36 -21.52 -19.07
C GLY A 1 -34.81 -21.42 -17.67
N VAL A 2 -33.65 -22.00 -17.38
CA VAL A 2 -32.98 -21.93 -16.08
C VAL A 2 -32.41 -20.51 -15.95
N ASN A 3 -32.80 -19.84 -14.87
CA ASN A 3 -32.53 -18.43 -14.63
C ASN A 3 -31.03 -18.25 -14.33
N LYS A 4 -30.33 -17.47 -15.15
CA LYS A 4 -28.88 -17.18 -15.03
C LYS A 4 -28.46 -16.52 -13.70
N PHE A 5 -29.42 -16.12 -12.87
CA PHE A 5 -29.17 -15.51 -11.55
C PHE A 5 -28.92 -16.51 -10.43
N ASP A 6 -29.25 -17.79 -10.59
CA ASP A 6 -28.99 -18.80 -9.55
C ASP A 6 -27.54 -19.27 -9.45
N GLN A 7 -26.70 -18.94 -10.45
CA GLN A 7 -25.27 -19.26 -10.38
C GLN A 7 -24.43 -18.30 -9.48
N LEU A 8 -25.00 -17.16 -9.10
CA LEU A 8 -24.34 -16.21 -8.19
C LEU A 8 -24.52 -16.56 -6.70
N SER A 9 -25.41 -17.48 -6.37
CA SER A 9 -25.60 -17.98 -5.00
C SER A 9 -24.47 -18.91 -4.53
N ILE A 10 -23.57 -19.33 -5.42
CA ILE A 10 -22.44 -20.23 -5.10
C ILE A 10 -21.30 -19.51 -4.38
N LEU A 11 -21.27 -18.19 -4.36
CA LEU A 11 -20.43 -17.42 -3.44
C LEU A 11 -21.05 -17.34 -2.04
N LYS A 12 -21.53 -18.45 -1.50
CA LYS A 12 -21.75 -18.56 -0.05
C LYS A 12 -20.44 -18.15 0.62
N ARG A 13 -20.46 -17.01 1.32
CA ARG A 13 -19.40 -16.66 2.26
C ARG A 13 -19.10 -17.92 3.07
N ARG A 14 -17.95 -18.55 2.79
CA ARG A 14 -17.45 -19.61 3.67
C ARG A 14 -17.41 -19.01 5.08
N SER A 15 -18.11 -19.63 5.98
CA SER A 15 -18.09 -19.28 7.38
C SER A 15 -16.64 -19.28 7.85
N SER A 16 -16.27 -18.33 8.70
CA SER A 16 -14.94 -18.22 9.31
C SER A 16 -14.53 -19.47 10.13
N LYS A 17 -15.40 -20.48 10.20
CA LYS A 17 -15.17 -21.77 10.86
C LYS A 17 -14.55 -22.85 9.97
N ASP A 18 -14.55 -22.66 8.65
CA ASP A 18 -13.84 -23.57 7.74
C ASP A 18 -12.34 -23.23 7.79
N LYS A 19 -11.66 -23.70 8.82
CA LYS A 19 -10.20 -23.76 8.88
C LYS A 19 -9.73 -24.69 7.76
N LEU A 20 -9.45 -24.13 6.59
CA LEU A 20 -8.63 -24.83 5.62
C LEU A 20 -7.24 -24.97 6.25
N PRO A 21 -6.71 -26.20 6.40
CA PRO A 21 -5.32 -26.40 6.75
C PRO A 21 -4.47 -26.07 5.50
N LEU A 22 -4.35 -24.78 5.19
CA LEU A 22 -3.40 -24.33 4.21
C LEU A 22 -2.03 -24.41 4.87
N LYS A 23 -1.24 -25.41 4.47
CA LYS A 23 0.21 -25.38 4.71
C LYS A 23 0.76 -24.23 3.86
N LEU A 24 0.91 -23.08 4.48
CA LEU A 24 1.47 -21.86 3.86
C LEU A 24 2.94 -21.67 4.23
N ASP A 25 3.57 -22.69 4.82
CA ASP A 25 4.98 -22.66 5.18
C ASP A 25 5.84 -22.48 3.92
N GLY A 26 6.71 -21.48 3.92
CA GLY A 26 7.59 -21.16 2.80
C GLY A 26 6.95 -20.40 1.65
N ILE A 27 5.67 -19.99 1.75
CA ILE A 27 5.04 -19.16 0.74
C ILE A 27 5.48 -17.71 0.89
N THR A 28 5.94 -17.13 -0.22
CA THR A 28 6.22 -15.69 -0.32
C THR A 28 5.07 -14.99 -1.04
N LEU A 29 4.50 -13.99 -0.37
CA LEU A 29 3.49 -13.09 -0.94
C LEU A 29 4.15 -11.80 -1.40
N GLU A 30 4.28 -11.61 -2.70
CA GLU A 30 4.76 -10.36 -3.28
C GLU A 30 3.61 -9.35 -3.39
N VAL A 31 3.78 -8.21 -2.74
CA VAL A 31 2.77 -7.15 -2.69
C VAL A 31 3.24 -5.95 -3.49
N LEU A 32 2.71 -5.85 -4.72
CA LEU A 32 2.92 -4.65 -5.54
C LEU A 32 1.96 -3.55 -5.07
N PHE A 33 2.49 -2.42 -4.65
CA PHE A 33 1.68 -1.34 -4.10
C PHE A 33 2.19 0.04 -4.54
N SER A 34 1.35 1.06 -4.41
CA SER A 34 1.71 2.44 -4.72
C SER A 34 1.49 3.34 -3.50
N ALA A 35 2.49 4.19 -3.20
CA ALA A 35 2.40 5.18 -2.11
C ALA A 35 1.31 6.25 -2.34
N ARG A 36 0.71 6.32 -3.53
CA ARG A 36 -0.46 7.17 -3.82
C ARG A 36 -1.79 6.42 -3.76
N SER A 37 -1.79 5.10 -3.68
CA SER A 37 -3.03 4.34 -3.75
C SER A 37 -3.73 4.27 -2.38
N PRO A 38 -4.96 4.78 -2.25
CA PRO A 38 -5.74 4.61 -1.03
C PRO A 38 -6.09 3.14 -0.79
N TYR A 39 -6.22 2.32 -1.82
CA TYR A 39 -6.39 0.87 -1.66
C TYR A 39 -5.16 0.22 -1.03
N SER A 40 -3.94 0.69 -1.37
CA SER A 40 -2.71 0.22 -0.72
C SER A 40 -2.73 0.55 0.78
N TYR A 41 -3.16 1.75 1.15
CA TYR A 41 -3.35 2.13 2.55
C TYR A 41 -4.31 1.20 3.29
N LEU A 42 -5.46 0.91 2.70
CA LEU A 42 -6.48 0.04 3.31
C LEU A 42 -6.08 -1.44 3.33
N ALA A 43 -5.17 -1.87 2.45
CA ALA A 43 -4.68 -3.24 2.39
C ALA A 43 -3.62 -3.55 3.45
N LEU A 44 -2.72 -2.59 3.76
CA LEU A 44 -1.59 -2.82 4.67
C LEU A 44 -1.98 -3.37 6.04
N PRO A 45 -2.94 -2.80 6.80
CA PRO A 45 -3.36 -3.37 8.08
C PRO A 45 -3.90 -4.79 7.96
N GLN A 46 -4.54 -5.11 6.83
CA GLN A 46 -5.09 -6.44 6.57
C GLN A 46 -3.99 -7.46 6.25
N LEU A 47 -2.91 -7.04 5.58
CA LEU A 47 -1.73 -7.87 5.33
C LEU A 47 -0.99 -8.19 6.63
N ILE A 48 -0.88 -7.22 7.54
CA ILE A 48 -0.30 -7.42 8.87
C ILE A 48 -1.11 -8.49 9.64
N GLU A 49 -2.44 -8.36 9.67
CA GLU A 49 -3.31 -9.34 10.32
C GLU A 49 -3.25 -10.72 9.62
N PHE A 50 -3.13 -10.74 8.31
CA PHE A 50 -2.97 -11.99 7.55
C PHE A 50 -1.68 -12.72 7.93
N ARG A 51 -0.54 -12.00 8.00
CA ARG A 51 0.75 -12.57 8.41
C ARG A 51 0.75 -13.12 9.84
N LYS A 52 0.00 -12.50 10.76
CA LYS A 52 -0.16 -13.03 12.14
C LYS A 52 -0.88 -14.37 12.18
N ARG A 53 -1.76 -14.63 11.20
CA ARG A 53 -2.56 -15.86 11.13
C ARG A 53 -1.92 -16.97 10.31
N TYR A 54 -1.08 -16.60 9.35
CA TYR A 54 -0.50 -17.52 8.39
C TYR A 54 1.02 -17.32 8.31
N PRO A 55 1.81 -18.40 8.29
CA PRO A 55 3.27 -18.35 8.22
C PRO A 55 3.73 -18.01 6.79
N VAL A 56 3.47 -16.80 6.34
CA VAL A 56 3.87 -16.31 5.02
C VAL A 56 4.93 -15.22 5.14
N THR A 57 5.86 -15.18 4.20
CA THR A 57 6.78 -14.05 4.03
C THR A 57 6.13 -13.01 3.12
N ILE A 58 6.06 -11.75 3.56
CA ILE A 58 5.57 -10.66 2.72
C ILE A 58 6.76 -9.86 2.19
N VAL A 59 6.81 -9.67 0.88
CA VAL A 59 7.80 -8.85 0.19
C VAL A 59 7.08 -7.67 -0.45
N TYR A 60 7.42 -6.46 0.01
CA TYR A 60 6.84 -5.23 -0.51
C TYR A 60 7.59 -4.80 -1.78
N ARG A 61 6.83 -4.61 -2.86
CA ARG A 61 7.33 -4.13 -4.17
C ARG A 61 6.63 -2.82 -4.54
N PRO A 62 7.19 -1.68 -4.13
CA PRO A 62 6.62 -0.40 -4.51
C PRO A 62 6.71 -0.16 -6.01
N ILE A 63 5.65 0.45 -6.58
CA ILE A 63 5.55 0.86 -7.98
C ILE A 63 5.11 2.33 -8.07
N LEU A 64 5.51 3.03 -9.12
CA LEU A 64 5.04 4.40 -9.35
C LEU A 64 3.52 4.43 -9.51
N PRO A 65 2.86 5.49 -9.01
CA PRO A 65 1.45 5.76 -9.29
C PRO A 65 1.15 5.73 -10.80
N MET A 66 -0.01 5.26 -11.18
CA MET A 66 -0.46 5.19 -12.59
C MET A 66 -0.26 6.52 -13.33
N VAL A 67 -0.63 7.63 -12.70
CA VAL A 67 -0.47 8.98 -13.30
C VAL A 67 1.00 9.34 -13.52
N MET A 68 1.90 8.96 -12.62
CA MET A 68 3.35 9.18 -12.79
C MET A 68 3.97 8.26 -13.85
N ARG A 69 3.22 7.26 -14.31
CA ARG A 69 3.57 6.38 -15.45
C ARG A 69 2.88 6.79 -16.77
N GLY A 70 2.28 7.99 -16.81
CA GLY A 70 1.61 8.53 -18.00
C GLY A 70 0.17 8.05 -18.20
N MET A 71 -0.41 7.30 -17.28
CA MET A 71 -1.81 6.85 -17.39
C MET A 71 -2.76 7.92 -16.84
N VAL A 72 -3.79 8.24 -17.62
CA VAL A 72 -4.81 9.22 -17.22
C VAL A 72 -5.86 8.57 -16.32
N ILE A 73 -6.17 9.24 -15.22
CA ILE A 73 -7.31 8.92 -14.35
C ILE A 73 -8.31 10.06 -14.47
N ASN A 74 -9.48 9.80 -15.06
CA ASN A 74 -10.52 10.81 -15.16
C ASN A 74 -11.18 11.09 -13.79
N ARG A 75 -11.93 12.19 -13.74
CA ARG A 75 -12.57 12.66 -12.50
C ARG A 75 -13.55 11.65 -11.92
N GLU A 76 -14.34 11.01 -12.76
CA GLU A 76 -15.36 10.03 -12.36
C GLU A 76 -14.70 8.82 -11.68
N LYS A 77 -13.62 8.32 -12.26
CA LYS A 77 -12.83 7.22 -11.67
C LYS A 77 -12.20 7.61 -10.34
N LEU A 78 -11.68 8.84 -10.23
CA LEU A 78 -11.13 9.34 -8.98
C LEU A 78 -12.20 9.39 -7.88
N LEU A 79 -13.35 9.98 -8.17
CA LEU A 79 -14.47 10.06 -7.23
C LEU A 79 -14.98 8.67 -6.82
N TYR A 80 -15.06 7.75 -7.78
CA TYR A 80 -15.42 6.36 -7.49
C TYR A 80 -14.42 5.72 -6.51
N ILE A 81 -13.11 5.86 -6.78
CA ILE A 81 -12.05 5.31 -5.91
C ILE A 81 -12.18 5.86 -4.48
N LEU A 82 -12.35 7.18 -4.33
CA LEU A 82 -12.47 7.79 -3.01
C LEU A 82 -13.72 7.31 -2.27
N SER A 83 -14.88 7.28 -2.94
CA SER A 83 -16.13 6.81 -2.35
C SER A 83 -16.05 5.33 -1.96
N ASP A 84 -15.43 4.50 -2.78
CA ASP A 84 -15.24 3.08 -2.49
C ASP A 84 -14.29 2.86 -1.31
N CYS A 85 -13.17 3.59 -1.29
CA CYS A 85 -12.23 3.54 -0.17
C CYS A 85 -12.85 4.01 1.15
N THR A 86 -13.70 5.04 1.11
CA THR A 86 -14.46 5.49 2.31
C THR A 86 -15.33 4.36 2.85
N ARG A 87 -16.12 3.70 2.00
CA ARG A 87 -16.97 2.55 2.41
C ARG A 87 -16.16 1.39 2.98
N ILE A 88 -15.01 1.08 2.37
CA ILE A 88 -14.13 0.02 2.85
C ILE A 88 -13.52 0.40 4.21
N ALA A 89 -13.06 1.63 4.35
CA ALA A 89 -12.46 2.16 5.56
C ALA A 89 -13.45 2.10 6.74
N GLU A 90 -14.67 2.60 6.56
CA GLU A 90 -15.75 2.53 7.55
C GLU A 90 -16.04 1.10 7.97
N LYS A 91 -16.23 0.19 7.00
CA LYS A 91 -16.48 -1.22 7.26
C LYS A 91 -15.36 -1.92 8.02
N LYS A 92 -14.14 -1.46 7.87
CA LYS A 92 -12.93 -2.05 8.49
C LYS A 92 -12.47 -1.31 9.74
N GLY A 93 -13.09 -0.18 10.08
CA GLY A 93 -12.66 0.67 11.19
C GLY A 93 -11.29 1.30 10.96
N ILE A 94 -10.89 1.53 9.70
CA ILE A 94 -9.62 2.15 9.34
C ILE A 94 -9.86 3.66 9.18
N PRO A 95 -9.12 4.54 9.89
CA PRO A 95 -9.26 5.98 9.72
C PRO A 95 -8.98 6.41 8.28
N PHE A 96 -9.88 7.20 7.68
CA PHE A 96 -9.76 7.67 6.29
C PHE A 96 -10.57 8.96 6.10
N GLY A 97 -10.13 9.89 5.25
CA GLY A 97 -10.96 11.02 4.86
C GLY A 97 -10.32 12.40 5.00
N ASN A 98 -9.37 12.61 5.91
CA ASN A 98 -8.58 13.87 5.91
C ASN A 98 -7.39 13.66 4.95
N ILE A 99 -7.62 14.01 3.68
CA ILE A 99 -6.80 13.55 2.55
C ILE A 99 -5.93 14.67 2.00
N ILE A 100 -4.63 14.39 1.86
CA ILE A 100 -3.70 15.17 1.03
C ILE A 100 -3.10 14.23 -0.01
N ASP A 101 -3.44 14.43 -1.29
CA ASP A 101 -2.92 13.59 -2.39
C ASP A 101 -1.38 13.66 -2.44
N PRO A 102 -0.67 12.54 -2.25
CA PRO A 102 0.80 12.52 -2.24
C PRO A 102 1.45 12.53 -3.62
N LEU A 103 0.72 12.83 -4.70
CA LEU A 103 1.24 12.82 -6.06
C LEU A 103 2.54 13.62 -6.23
N GLY A 104 3.49 13.10 -6.99
CA GLY A 104 4.74 13.77 -7.32
C GLY A 104 5.77 13.67 -6.18
N LYS A 105 6.26 14.81 -5.71
CA LYS A 105 7.36 14.90 -4.74
C LYS A 105 7.15 14.08 -3.46
N ALA A 106 5.92 13.98 -2.97
CA ALA A 106 5.63 13.19 -1.77
C ALA A 106 5.86 11.69 -2.00
N VAL A 107 5.46 11.15 -3.16
CA VAL A 107 5.74 9.76 -3.56
C VAL A 107 7.25 9.54 -3.71
N GLU A 108 7.95 10.44 -4.39
CA GLU A 108 9.40 10.34 -4.61
C GLU A 108 10.16 10.31 -3.29
N ARG A 109 9.82 11.20 -2.36
CA ARG A 109 10.42 11.25 -1.03
C ARG A 109 10.07 10.02 -0.18
N CYS A 110 8.85 9.52 -0.30
CA CYS A 110 8.47 8.26 0.33
C CYS A 110 9.37 7.12 -0.16
N TYR A 111 9.61 7.03 -1.46
CA TYR A 111 10.41 5.94 -2.02
C TYR A 111 11.91 6.11 -1.81
N SER A 112 12.42 7.34 -1.65
CA SER A 112 13.85 7.54 -1.34
C SER A 112 14.27 6.88 -0.03
N LEU A 113 13.35 6.75 0.93
CA LEU A 113 13.60 6.09 2.21
C LEU A 113 13.30 4.57 2.21
N PHE A 114 12.83 4.01 1.10
CA PHE A 114 12.45 2.60 1.05
C PHE A 114 13.60 1.65 1.39
N LYS A 115 14.76 1.85 0.76
CA LYS A 115 15.95 1.04 1.02
C LYS A 115 16.38 1.14 2.49
N PHE A 116 16.49 2.36 3.00
CA PHE A 116 16.85 2.62 4.39
C PHE A 116 15.92 1.93 5.40
N THR A 117 14.61 2.05 5.20
CA THR A 117 13.64 1.44 6.10
C THR A 117 13.62 -0.08 6.00
N LYS A 118 13.86 -0.63 4.80
CA LYS A 118 13.97 -2.06 4.55
C LYS A 118 15.19 -2.68 5.22
N GLU A 119 16.35 -2.03 5.14
CA GLU A 119 17.58 -2.45 5.81
C GLU A 119 17.43 -2.48 7.35
N LYS A 120 16.56 -1.64 7.89
CA LYS A 120 16.20 -1.62 9.32
C LYS A 120 15.02 -2.56 9.66
N GLY A 121 14.46 -3.30 8.68
CA GLY A 121 13.28 -4.15 8.86
C GLY A 121 12.00 -3.38 9.23
N LYS A 122 11.90 -2.12 8.77
CA LYS A 122 10.82 -1.18 9.12
C LYS A 122 9.99 -0.69 7.92
N GLU A 123 10.17 -1.30 6.74
CA GLU A 123 9.49 -0.87 5.54
C GLU A 123 7.96 -0.93 5.64
N GLU A 124 7.41 -1.97 6.30
CA GLU A 124 5.97 -2.11 6.51
C GLU A 124 5.41 -1.03 7.44
N ASP A 125 6.07 -0.83 8.57
CA ASP A 125 5.71 0.22 9.53
C ASP A 125 5.79 1.60 8.89
N TYR A 126 6.83 1.82 8.08
CA TYR A 126 7.06 3.07 7.36
C TYR A 126 5.95 3.37 6.37
N PHE A 127 5.63 2.43 5.48
CA PHE A 127 4.55 2.63 4.51
C PHE A 127 3.20 2.82 5.18
N ASN A 128 2.90 2.07 6.22
CA ASN A 128 1.66 2.23 6.96
C ASN A 128 1.56 3.63 7.59
N ALA A 129 2.62 4.09 8.23
CA ALA A 129 2.67 5.42 8.86
C ALA A 129 2.58 6.56 7.81
N PHE A 130 3.32 6.44 6.68
CA PHE A 130 3.28 7.42 5.61
C PHE A 130 1.89 7.51 4.96
N LEU A 131 1.31 6.37 4.60
CA LEU A 131 -0.02 6.34 3.97
C LEU A 131 -1.10 6.84 4.92
N LYS A 132 -1.00 6.53 6.21
CA LYS A 132 -1.90 7.08 7.22
C LYS A 132 -1.79 8.61 7.31
N ALA A 133 -0.57 9.15 7.29
CA ALA A 133 -0.34 10.60 7.34
C ALA A 133 -1.06 11.32 6.18
N VAL A 134 -1.02 10.78 4.97
CA VAL A 134 -1.60 11.42 3.77
C VAL A 134 -3.07 11.10 3.54
N TRP A 135 -3.56 9.89 3.90
CA TRP A 135 -4.93 9.45 3.63
C TRP A 135 -5.90 9.63 4.81
N SER A 136 -5.39 9.92 6.00
CA SER A 136 -6.19 10.01 7.23
C SER A 136 -5.88 11.24 8.08
N GLU A 137 -4.64 11.68 8.11
CA GLU A 137 -4.20 12.73 9.04
C GLU A 137 -4.02 14.11 8.36
N GLY A 138 -4.27 14.22 7.04
CA GLY A 138 -4.21 15.47 6.29
C GLY A 138 -2.80 16.08 6.21
N GLN A 139 -1.76 15.25 6.26
CA GLN A 139 -0.38 15.72 6.28
C GLN A 139 0.20 15.79 4.87
N HIS A 140 0.95 16.85 4.58
CA HIS A 140 1.66 17.02 3.32
C HIS A 140 2.91 16.11 3.29
N GLY A 141 2.83 14.98 2.58
CA GLY A 141 3.89 13.97 2.52
C GLY A 141 5.23 14.44 1.92
N TYR A 142 5.29 15.62 1.32
CA TYR A 142 6.52 16.21 0.80
C TYR A 142 7.28 17.09 1.81
N LEU A 143 6.70 17.37 2.98
CA LEU A 143 7.35 18.20 4.00
C LEU A 143 8.28 17.40 4.89
N ASP A 144 9.44 17.96 5.21
CA ASP A 144 10.39 17.36 6.16
C ASP A 144 9.73 17.02 7.49
N LYS A 145 8.88 17.93 7.99
CA LYS A 145 8.13 17.72 9.24
C LYS A 145 7.31 16.43 9.20
N THR A 146 6.60 16.18 8.10
CA THR A 146 5.78 14.98 7.96
C THR A 146 6.63 13.72 7.89
N ILE A 147 7.69 13.73 7.07
CA ILE A 147 8.59 12.59 6.94
C ILE A 147 9.30 12.31 8.27
N LYS A 148 9.78 13.36 8.95
CA LYS A 148 10.37 13.24 10.29
C LYS A 148 9.42 12.56 11.27
N ASN A 149 8.19 13.04 11.36
CA ASN A 149 7.19 12.46 12.25
C ASN A 149 6.93 10.96 11.93
N VAL A 150 6.86 10.61 10.65
CA VAL A 150 6.69 9.22 10.20
C VAL A 150 7.88 8.36 10.63
N VAL A 151 9.10 8.83 10.39
CA VAL A 151 10.35 8.13 10.72
C VAL A 151 10.51 7.91 12.22
N GLU A 152 10.32 8.97 13.01
CA GLU A 152 10.43 8.90 14.46
C GLU A 152 9.34 8.04 15.12
N LYS A 153 8.11 8.09 14.59
CA LYS A 153 6.98 7.26 15.05
C LYS A 153 7.25 5.75 14.95
N ILE A 154 8.05 5.33 13.99
CA ILE A 154 8.42 3.92 13.81
C ILE A 154 9.74 3.55 14.50
N GLY A 155 10.28 4.47 15.29
CA GLY A 155 11.49 4.27 16.11
C GLY A 155 12.81 4.41 15.34
N LEU A 156 12.82 5.08 14.18
CA LEU A 156 14.04 5.34 13.42
C LEU A 156 14.57 6.75 13.67
N ASN A 157 15.89 6.92 13.51
CA ASN A 157 16.55 8.20 13.69
C ASN A 157 16.34 9.10 12.47
N TRP A 158 15.86 10.32 12.72
CA TRP A 158 15.61 11.30 11.66
C TRP A 158 16.89 11.76 10.96
N GLU A 159 17.98 12.00 11.71
CA GLU A 159 19.22 12.50 11.11
C GLU A 159 19.90 11.46 10.20
N GLU A 160 19.70 10.17 10.47
CA GLU A 160 20.10 9.09 9.56
C GLU A 160 19.19 9.07 8.33
N ALA A 161 17.88 9.07 8.51
CA ALA A 161 16.92 9.04 7.42
C ALA A 161 17.05 10.25 6.49
N LYS A 162 17.34 11.43 7.04
CA LYS A 162 17.49 12.66 6.29
C LYS A 162 18.63 12.61 5.29
N LYS A 163 19.70 11.86 5.56
CA LYS A 163 20.82 11.68 4.63
C LYS A 163 20.43 10.87 3.39
N GLU A 164 19.44 9.99 3.54
CA GLU A 164 18.91 9.16 2.46
C GLU A 164 17.72 9.81 1.72
N LEU A 165 17.24 10.92 2.25
CA LEU A 165 16.11 11.60 1.66
C LEU A 165 16.47 12.27 0.33
N ASP A 166 15.51 12.26 -0.60
CA ASP A 166 15.63 12.87 -1.94
C ASP A 166 16.73 12.23 -2.86
N ASN A 167 17.28 11.05 -2.49
CA ASN A 167 18.11 10.27 -3.42
C ASN A 167 17.29 9.70 -4.59
N ASN A 168 17.94 9.19 -5.62
CA ASN A 168 17.31 8.59 -6.80
C ASN A 168 17.55 7.07 -6.93
N ASP A 169 18.17 6.43 -5.95
CA ASP A 169 18.56 5.00 -6.01
C ASP A 169 17.36 4.06 -6.10
N TRP A 170 16.24 4.48 -5.51
CA TRP A 170 14.98 3.76 -5.56
C TRP A 170 14.43 3.55 -6.99
N ARG A 171 14.79 4.40 -7.96
CA ARG A 171 14.23 4.36 -9.32
C ARG A 171 14.50 3.03 -10.02
N LYS A 172 15.68 2.45 -9.85
CA LYS A 172 16.04 1.15 -10.45
C LYS A 172 15.18 0.00 -9.88
N GLU A 173 14.92 0.02 -8.59
CA GLU A 173 14.07 -1.01 -7.95
C GLU A 173 12.61 -0.87 -8.38
N ILE A 174 12.09 0.34 -8.39
CA ILE A 174 10.73 0.65 -8.85
C ILE A 174 10.52 0.23 -10.31
N GLU A 175 11.51 0.44 -11.17
CA GLU A 175 11.43 0.01 -12.58
C GLU A 175 11.42 -1.52 -12.69
N ARG A 176 12.24 -2.23 -11.93
CA ARG A 176 12.19 -3.70 -11.87
C ARG A 176 10.82 -4.21 -11.40
N ASN A 177 10.25 -3.58 -10.38
CA ASN A 177 8.93 -3.92 -9.87
C ASN A 177 7.83 -3.65 -10.92
N ARG A 178 7.97 -2.59 -11.71
CA ARG A 178 7.06 -2.29 -12.83
C ARG A 178 7.11 -3.37 -13.90
N LEU A 179 8.29 -3.85 -14.26
CA LEU A 179 8.45 -4.95 -15.24
C LEU A 179 7.82 -6.24 -14.71
N ALA A 180 8.06 -6.60 -13.46
CA ALA A 180 7.42 -7.76 -12.84
C ALA A 180 5.88 -7.66 -12.81
N LEU A 181 5.32 -6.45 -12.71
CA LEU A 181 3.88 -6.23 -12.81
C LEU A 181 3.33 -6.62 -14.19
N TYR A 182 4.06 -6.33 -15.26
CA TYR A 182 3.67 -6.73 -16.61
C TYR A 182 3.74 -8.25 -16.82
N GLU A 183 4.73 -8.92 -16.25
CA GLU A 183 4.87 -10.39 -16.34
C GLU A 183 3.65 -11.12 -15.78
N VAL A 184 2.98 -10.55 -14.78
CA VAL A 184 1.72 -11.09 -14.23
C VAL A 184 0.46 -10.53 -14.91
N GLY A 185 0.61 -9.92 -16.10
CA GLY A 185 -0.50 -9.43 -16.91
C GLY A 185 -1.21 -8.19 -16.35
N LYS A 186 -0.50 -7.40 -15.56
CA LYS A 186 -0.99 -6.13 -14.98
C LYS A 186 -0.20 -4.95 -15.55
N TRP A 187 -0.74 -3.74 -15.41
CA TRP A 187 -0.19 -2.47 -15.93
C TRP A 187 -0.27 -1.35 -14.90
#